data_bb85bafd27cb9518ffb9e8a07fcf78e7
#
_entry.id   bb85bafd27cb9518ffb9e8a07fcf78e7
#
_cell.length_a   1.000
_cell.length_b   1.000
_cell.length_c   1.000
_cell.angle_alpha   90.00
_cell.angle_beta   90.00
_cell.angle_gamma   90.00
#
_symmetry.space_group_name_H-M   'P 1'
#
loop_
_entity.id
_entity.type
_entity.pdbx_description
1 polymer ?
#
loop_
_entity_poly.entity_id
_entity_poly.type
_entity_poly.pdbx_seq_one_letter_code
_entity_poly.pdbx_strand_id
1 'polypeptide(L)'
;MLLDAAVLTVIVGIAIGGGRLGRLKALDLRVPWVFILAAAVQVGLMIAGARGTAFGPGVAPALYVLTFVVVLLGIWANRRLPGMWLVGAGVFLNLLVIAANGGSMPVDRDLAVRAGSTVMVELLDSTAYTNHVAAGEGTRLRWLGDVLALPMVVPRPKFFCPGSVGDILVTLGACWLILSGMGAFGLGAARGPVENDDAGGTSGTMGTNGTGNGT
;
A
#
# COMPACT_ATOMS: atom_id res chain seq x y z
N MET A 1 9.64 6.57 -0.62
CA MET A 1 9.55 5.80 0.64
C MET A 1 8.69 4.54 0.50
N LEU A 2 7.38 4.64 0.22
CA LEU A 2 6.49 3.46 0.14
C LEU A 2 6.97 2.42 -0.90
N LEU A 3 7.40 2.88 -2.09
CA LEU A 3 7.94 2.01 -3.13
C LEU A 3 9.23 1.33 -2.69
N ASP A 4 10.13 2.08 -2.05
CA ASP A 4 11.40 1.54 -1.55
C ASP A 4 11.17 0.48 -0.48
N ALA A 5 10.23 0.71 0.43
CA ALA A 5 9.83 -0.25 1.45
C ALA A 5 9.16 -1.49 0.85
N ALA A 6 8.33 -1.33 -0.18
CA ALA A 6 7.70 -2.45 -0.89
C ALA A 6 8.76 -3.33 -1.58
N VAL A 7 9.74 -2.72 -2.27
CA VAL A 7 10.84 -3.45 -2.91
C VAL A 7 11.66 -4.23 -1.87
N LEU A 8 12.06 -3.58 -0.77
CA LEU A 8 12.78 -4.25 0.30
C LEU A 8 11.97 -5.40 0.90
N THR A 9 10.68 -5.20 1.12
CA THR A 9 9.76 -6.21 1.66
C THR A 9 9.69 -7.44 0.75
N VAL A 10 9.63 -7.24 -0.57
CA VAL A 10 9.65 -8.33 -1.55
C VAL A 10 10.97 -9.10 -1.46
N ILE A 11 12.11 -8.39 -1.42
CA ILE A 11 13.44 -9.02 -1.30
C ILE A 11 13.53 -9.84 -0.02
N VAL A 12 13.14 -9.27 1.11
CA VAL A 12 13.13 -9.95 2.43
C VAL A 12 12.19 -11.15 2.41
N GLY A 13 10.99 -11.02 1.84
CA GLY A 13 10.03 -12.10 1.71
C GLY A 13 10.57 -13.30 0.92
N ILE A 14 11.32 -13.04 -0.16
CA ILE A 14 11.98 -14.08 -0.96
C ILE A 14 13.12 -14.72 -0.16
N ALA A 15 13.99 -13.89 0.45
CA ALA A 15 15.22 -14.35 1.09
C ALA A 15 14.98 -15.15 2.38
N ILE A 16 14.05 -14.71 3.23
CA ILE A 16 13.84 -15.28 4.57
C ILE A 16 12.68 -16.27 4.58
N GLY A 17 11.59 -15.96 3.88
CA GLY A 17 10.34 -16.74 3.99
C GLY A 17 10.08 -17.72 2.86
N GLY A 18 10.99 -17.84 1.87
CA GLY A 18 10.70 -18.64 0.66
C GLY A 18 9.49 -18.11 -0.10
N GLY A 19 9.15 -16.83 0.09
CA GLY A 19 7.99 -16.18 -0.52
C GLY A 19 8.03 -16.24 -2.04
N ARG A 20 6.87 -16.45 -2.64
CA ARG A 20 6.73 -16.54 -4.10
C ARG A 20 5.91 -15.36 -4.62
N LEU A 21 6.49 -14.55 -5.48
CA LEU A 21 5.81 -13.41 -6.14
C LEU A 21 4.53 -13.85 -6.86
N GLY A 22 4.51 -15.04 -7.44
CA GLY A 22 3.33 -15.61 -8.09
C GLY A 22 2.09 -15.70 -7.18
N ARG A 23 2.30 -15.86 -5.86
CA ARG A 23 1.21 -15.91 -4.88
C ARG A 23 0.53 -14.56 -4.63
N LEU A 24 1.19 -13.44 -4.94
CA LEU A 24 0.57 -12.12 -4.84
C LEU A 24 -0.65 -11.97 -5.76
N LYS A 25 -0.68 -12.73 -6.88
CA LYS A 25 -1.86 -12.79 -7.77
C LYS A 25 -3.09 -13.40 -7.09
N ALA A 26 -2.89 -14.18 -6.01
CA ALA A 26 -3.97 -14.77 -5.22
C ALA A 26 -4.53 -13.82 -4.15
N LEU A 27 -3.95 -12.62 -3.99
CA LEU A 27 -4.53 -11.57 -3.16
C LEU A 27 -5.82 -11.08 -3.83
N ASP A 28 -6.95 -11.50 -3.29
CA ASP A 28 -8.27 -11.08 -3.74
C ASP A 28 -8.58 -9.66 -3.21
N LEU A 29 -8.00 -8.66 -3.89
CA LEU A 29 -8.26 -7.26 -3.62
C LEU A 29 -9.63 -6.89 -4.19
N ARG A 30 -10.55 -6.52 -3.32
CA ARG A 30 -11.85 -5.97 -3.70
C ARG A 30 -11.68 -4.54 -4.21
N VAL A 31 -12.37 -4.22 -5.29
CA VAL A 31 -12.41 -2.87 -5.90
C VAL A 31 -11.03 -2.21 -6.11
N PRO A 32 -10.03 -2.91 -6.70
CA PRO A 32 -8.67 -2.38 -6.85
C PRO A 32 -8.61 -1.09 -7.69
N TRP A 33 -9.57 -0.92 -8.60
CA TRP A 33 -9.70 0.26 -9.46
C TRP A 33 -9.91 1.55 -8.65
N VAL A 34 -10.47 1.47 -7.43
CA VAL A 34 -10.66 2.62 -6.53
C VAL A 34 -9.32 3.24 -6.15
N PHE A 35 -8.32 2.41 -5.83
CA PHE A 35 -6.97 2.89 -5.48
C PHE A 35 -6.27 3.50 -6.70
N ILE A 36 -6.45 2.90 -7.89
CA ILE A 36 -5.89 3.41 -9.15
C ILE A 36 -6.53 4.76 -9.50
N LEU A 37 -7.85 4.86 -9.39
CA LEU A 37 -8.58 6.11 -9.67
C LEU A 37 -8.17 7.22 -8.71
N ALA A 38 -8.10 6.93 -7.41
CA ALA A 38 -7.66 7.90 -6.40
C ALA A 38 -6.23 8.39 -6.70
N ALA A 39 -5.31 7.47 -7.01
CA ALA A 39 -3.94 7.83 -7.39
C ALA A 39 -3.90 8.68 -8.67
N ALA A 40 -4.70 8.33 -9.69
CA ALA A 40 -4.77 9.10 -10.94
C ALA A 40 -5.28 10.53 -10.70
N VAL A 41 -6.30 10.71 -9.84
CA VAL A 41 -6.81 12.03 -9.47
C VAL A 41 -5.72 12.82 -8.73
N GLN A 42 -5.02 12.22 -7.77
CA GLN A 42 -3.95 12.90 -7.02
C GLN A 42 -2.80 13.34 -7.93
N VAL A 43 -2.36 12.45 -8.84
CA VAL A 43 -1.32 12.78 -9.85
C VAL A 43 -1.82 13.87 -10.79
N GLY A 44 -3.08 13.79 -11.23
CA GLY A 44 -3.70 14.83 -12.06
C GLY A 44 -3.72 16.21 -11.39
N LEU A 45 -4.09 16.28 -10.11
CA LEU A 45 -4.06 17.51 -9.32
C LEU A 45 -2.63 18.07 -9.18
N MET A 46 -1.66 17.19 -8.93
CA MET A 46 -0.25 17.58 -8.84
C MET A 46 0.27 18.15 -10.16
N ILE A 47 -0.01 17.50 -11.28
CA ILE A 47 0.40 17.97 -12.62
C ILE A 47 -0.30 19.29 -12.95
N ALA A 48 -1.59 19.42 -12.67
CA ALA A 48 -2.34 20.64 -12.93
C ALA A 48 -1.81 21.81 -12.09
N GLY A 49 -1.52 21.59 -10.80
CA GLY A 49 -0.88 22.57 -9.93
C GLY A 49 0.48 23.01 -10.45
N ALA A 50 1.34 22.06 -10.85
CA ALA A 50 2.65 22.35 -11.43
C ALA A 50 2.59 23.13 -12.75
N ARG A 51 1.48 23.02 -13.50
CA ARG A 51 1.23 23.78 -14.74
C ARG A 51 0.55 25.14 -14.49
N GLY A 52 0.34 25.49 -13.22
CA GLY A 52 -0.35 26.75 -12.86
C GLY A 52 -1.84 26.76 -13.23
N THR A 53 -2.47 25.58 -13.37
CA THR A 53 -3.90 25.51 -13.67
C THR A 53 -4.69 26.06 -12.48
N ALA A 54 -5.47 27.11 -12.73
CA ALA A 54 -6.34 27.69 -11.71
C ALA A 54 -7.57 26.81 -11.51
N PHE A 55 -7.70 26.23 -10.33
CA PHE A 55 -8.95 25.63 -9.88
C PHE A 55 -9.83 26.70 -9.21
N GLY A 56 -11.14 26.51 -9.25
CA GLY A 56 -12.02 27.33 -8.41
C GLY A 56 -11.65 27.21 -6.93
N PRO A 57 -11.93 28.23 -6.11
CA PRO A 57 -11.58 28.23 -4.70
C PRO A 57 -12.06 26.98 -3.99
N GLY A 58 -11.15 26.25 -3.31
CA GLY A 58 -11.45 25.05 -2.54
C GLY A 58 -11.67 23.76 -3.36
N VAL A 59 -11.75 23.81 -4.69
CA VAL A 59 -12.04 22.63 -5.53
C VAL A 59 -10.91 21.60 -5.45
N ALA A 60 -9.66 22.02 -5.66
CA ALA A 60 -8.53 21.11 -5.61
C ALA A 60 -8.30 20.49 -4.22
N PRO A 61 -8.33 21.25 -3.11
CA PRO A 61 -8.30 20.70 -1.75
C PRO A 61 -9.44 19.72 -1.47
N ALA A 62 -10.67 20.05 -1.87
CA ALA A 62 -11.81 19.17 -1.67
C ALA A 62 -11.67 17.84 -2.43
N LEU A 63 -11.24 17.89 -3.69
CA LEU A 63 -10.97 16.68 -4.48
C LEU A 63 -9.86 15.85 -3.84
N TYR A 64 -8.79 16.48 -3.34
CA TYR A 64 -7.71 15.79 -2.69
C TYR A 64 -8.19 15.06 -1.42
N VAL A 65 -8.93 15.73 -0.54
CA VAL A 65 -9.55 15.13 0.64
C VAL A 65 -10.50 13.99 0.26
N LEU A 66 -11.32 14.19 -0.79
CA LEU A 66 -12.25 13.16 -1.27
C LEU A 66 -11.53 11.89 -1.70
N THR A 67 -10.34 11.99 -2.33
CA THR A 67 -9.57 10.78 -2.70
C THR A 67 -9.18 9.95 -1.49
N PHE A 68 -8.83 10.57 -0.36
CA PHE A 68 -8.55 9.83 0.90
C PHE A 68 -9.78 9.13 1.45
N VAL A 69 -10.94 9.77 1.41
CA VAL A 69 -12.21 9.14 1.82
C VAL A 69 -12.52 7.92 0.96
N VAL A 70 -12.38 8.06 -0.36
CA VAL A 70 -12.60 6.96 -1.32
C VAL A 70 -11.61 5.82 -1.09
N VAL A 71 -10.33 6.12 -0.81
CA VAL A 71 -9.31 5.13 -0.45
C VAL A 71 -9.69 4.41 0.86
N LEU A 72 -10.16 5.13 1.89
CA LEU A 72 -10.60 4.52 3.16
C LEU A 72 -11.78 3.58 2.95
N LEU A 73 -12.73 3.91 2.08
CA LEU A 73 -13.83 2.99 1.72
C LEU A 73 -13.31 1.74 1.01
N GLY A 74 -12.33 1.89 0.10
CA GLY A 74 -11.64 0.77 -0.53
C GLY A 74 -10.90 -0.11 0.48
N ILE A 75 -10.21 0.48 1.46
CA ILE A 75 -9.55 -0.22 2.56
C ILE A 75 -10.57 -0.96 3.43
N TRP A 76 -11.68 -0.32 3.76
CA TRP A 76 -12.76 -0.94 4.52
C TRP A 76 -13.36 -2.17 3.82
N ALA A 77 -13.54 -2.11 2.49
CA ALA A 77 -13.95 -3.27 1.70
C ALA A 77 -12.95 -4.43 1.79
N ASN A 78 -11.66 -4.12 2.00
CA ASN A 78 -10.55 -5.06 2.10
C ASN A 78 -10.06 -5.32 3.54
N ARG A 79 -10.80 -4.89 4.56
CA ARG A 79 -10.39 -4.92 5.98
C ARG A 79 -10.03 -6.31 6.53
N ARG A 80 -10.40 -7.39 5.82
CA ARG A 80 -10.08 -8.78 6.20
C ARG A 80 -8.67 -9.20 5.75
N LEU A 81 -8.05 -8.44 4.86
CA LEU A 81 -6.69 -8.72 4.43
C LEU A 81 -5.68 -8.31 5.51
N PRO A 82 -4.59 -9.09 5.67
CA PRO A 82 -3.54 -8.77 6.64
C PRO A 82 -2.97 -7.37 6.41
N GLY A 83 -2.72 -6.63 7.47
CA GLY A 83 -2.15 -5.28 7.39
C GLY A 83 -3.10 -4.16 7.02
N MET A 84 -4.32 -4.44 6.51
CA MET A 84 -5.26 -3.41 6.06
C MET A 84 -5.71 -2.46 7.17
N TRP A 85 -5.78 -2.89 8.42
CA TRP A 85 -6.09 -2.01 9.54
C TRP A 85 -4.99 -0.98 9.80
N LEU A 86 -3.71 -1.38 9.64
CA LEU A 86 -2.58 -0.44 9.75
C LEU A 86 -2.60 0.56 8.59
N VAL A 87 -2.82 0.07 7.36
CA VAL A 87 -2.97 0.95 6.19
C VAL A 87 -4.11 1.93 6.42
N GLY A 88 -5.26 1.44 6.89
CA GLY A 88 -6.44 2.27 7.17
C GLY A 88 -6.17 3.32 8.25
N ALA A 89 -5.53 2.95 9.34
CA ALA A 89 -5.14 3.87 10.41
C ALA A 89 -4.19 4.96 9.88
N GLY A 90 -3.18 4.58 9.09
CA GLY A 90 -2.23 5.54 8.52
C GLY A 90 -2.90 6.51 7.54
N VAL A 91 -3.73 6.00 6.61
CA VAL A 91 -4.50 6.83 5.66
C VAL A 91 -5.47 7.75 6.40
N PHE A 92 -6.10 7.28 7.49
CA PHE A 92 -6.99 8.09 8.32
C PHE A 92 -6.24 9.22 9.03
N LEU A 93 -5.05 8.95 9.60
CA LEU A 93 -4.24 10.00 10.23
C LEU A 93 -3.79 11.05 9.21
N ASN A 94 -3.39 10.64 8.00
CA ASN A 94 -3.04 11.56 6.93
C ASN A 94 -4.26 12.38 6.49
N LEU A 95 -5.44 11.75 6.34
CA LEU A 95 -6.68 12.48 6.04
C LEU A 95 -7.00 13.52 7.12
N LEU A 96 -6.84 13.15 8.40
CA LEU A 96 -7.16 14.04 9.52
C LEU A 96 -6.30 15.32 9.48
N VAL A 97 -4.98 15.18 9.31
CA VAL A 97 -4.09 16.34 9.26
C VAL A 97 -4.31 17.17 7.99
N ILE A 98 -4.50 16.54 6.84
CA ILE A 98 -4.78 17.21 5.57
C ILE A 98 -6.09 18.02 5.67
N ALA A 99 -7.16 17.40 6.14
CA ALA A 99 -8.45 18.07 6.31
C ALA A 99 -8.39 19.24 7.32
N ALA A 100 -7.64 19.09 8.41
CA ALA A 100 -7.45 20.12 9.42
C ALA A 100 -6.66 21.35 8.88
N ASN A 101 -5.86 21.14 7.81
CA ASN A 101 -5.02 22.18 7.21
C ASN A 101 -5.49 22.60 5.80
N GLY A 102 -6.81 22.60 5.57
CA GLY A 102 -7.40 23.13 4.34
C GLY A 102 -7.14 22.29 3.09
N GLY A 103 -6.88 20.99 3.24
CA GLY A 103 -6.67 20.06 2.14
C GLY A 103 -5.21 19.97 1.68
N SER A 104 -4.27 20.42 2.49
CA SER A 104 -2.83 20.31 2.20
C SER A 104 -2.09 19.62 3.35
N MET A 105 -1.07 18.81 3.03
CA MET A 105 -0.20 18.16 4.00
C MET A 105 0.87 19.11 4.50
N PRO A 106 0.95 19.40 5.81
CA PRO A 106 2.01 20.24 6.36
C PRO A 106 3.36 19.49 6.34
N VAL A 107 4.38 20.14 5.82
CA VAL A 107 5.76 19.62 5.70
C VAL A 107 6.73 20.50 6.47
N ASP A 108 7.64 19.92 7.23
CA ASP A 108 8.77 20.64 7.79
C ASP A 108 9.74 21.03 6.67
N ARG A 109 9.78 22.34 6.35
CA ARG A 109 10.60 22.88 5.26
C ARG A 109 12.09 22.66 5.50
N ASP A 110 12.55 22.83 6.75
CA ASP A 110 13.97 22.63 7.08
C ASP A 110 14.37 21.16 6.92
N LEU A 111 13.45 20.24 7.25
CA LEU A 111 13.66 18.83 7.00
C LEU A 111 13.73 18.53 5.50
N ALA A 112 12.87 19.14 4.66
CA ALA A 112 12.91 19.00 3.21
C ALA A 112 14.23 19.51 2.61
N VAL A 113 14.73 20.65 3.09
CA VAL A 113 16.05 21.19 2.72
C VAL A 113 17.17 20.24 3.12
N ARG A 114 17.17 19.76 4.36
CA ARG A 114 18.18 18.80 4.85
C ARG A 114 18.13 17.47 4.09
N ALA A 115 16.95 17.05 3.68
CA ALA A 115 16.76 15.87 2.83
C ALA A 115 17.25 16.08 1.38
N GLY A 116 17.60 17.30 1.00
CA GLY A 116 18.01 17.64 -0.36
C GLY A 116 16.89 17.51 -1.41
N SER A 117 15.65 17.63 -0.97
CA SER A 117 14.47 17.57 -1.84
C SER A 117 14.18 18.93 -2.46
N THR A 118 14.97 19.31 -3.50
CA THR A 118 14.82 20.60 -4.20
C THR A 118 13.39 20.80 -4.73
N VAL A 119 12.82 19.75 -5.34
CA VAL A 119 11.45 19.79 -5.87
C VAL A 119 10.43 20.07 -4.76
N MET A 120 10.56 19.44 -3.58
CA MET A 120 9.65 19.71 -2.46
C MET A 120 9.78 21.14 -1.96
N VAL A 121 11.01 21.64 -1.84
CA VAL A 121 11.27 23.04 -1.41
C VAL A 121 10.66 24.03 -2.40
N GLU A 122 10.85 23.84 -3.70
CA GLU A 122 10.26 24.66 -4.75
C GLU A 122 8.72 24.64 -4.70
N LEU A 123 8.12 23.46 -4.48
CA LEU A 123 6.67 23.33 -4.31
C LEU A 123 6.15 24.07 -3.08
N LEU A 124 6.87 23.99 -1.95
CA LEU A 124 6.49 24.68 -0.71
C LEU A 124 6.62 26.21 -0.83
N ASP A 125 7.57 26.68 -1.66
CA ASP A 125 7.81 28.11 -1.89
C ASP A 125 6.91 28.67 -3.02
N SER A 126 6.18 27.80 -3.75
CA SER A 126 5.30 28.23 -4.85
C SER A 126 3.99 28.79 -4.32
N THR A 127 3.39 29.73 -5.08
CA THR A 127 2.03 30.25 -4.81
C THR A 127 0.93 29.42 -5.45
N ALA A 128 1.29 28.43 -6.27
CA ALA A 128 0.34 27.53 -6.89
C ALA A 128 -0.20 26.54 -5.86
N TYR A 129 -1.42 26.02 -6.10
CA TYR A 129 -1.93 24.94 -5.27
C TYR A 129 -1.01 23.74 -5.36
N THR A 130 -0.51 23.35 -4.21
CA THR A 130 0.17 22.07 -4.02
C THR A 130 -0.55 21.29 -2.93
N ASN A 131 -0.50 19.99 -2.99
CA ASN A 131 -1.03 19.14 -1.93
C ASN A 131 -0.16 19.16 -0.65
N HIS A 132 0.87 20.00 -0.61
CA HIS A 132 1.76 20.23 0.53
C HIS A 132 1.85 21.71 0.84
N VAL A 133 2.07 22.03 2.11
CA VAL A 133 2.26 23.39 2.62
C VAL A 133 3.37 23.39 3.67
N ALA A 134 4.14 24.47 3.73
CA ALA A 134 5.15 24.61 4.78
C ALA A 134 4.47 24.67 6.17
N ALA A 135 4.94 23.82 7.08
CA ALA A 135 4.45 23.83 8.46
C ALA A 135 4.91 25.11 9.18
N GLY A 136 3.96 25.82 9.81
CA GLY A 136 4.18 27.07 10.53
C GLY A 136 3.41 27.12 11.86
N GLU A 137 3.35 28.30 12.49
CA GLU A 137 2.67 28.50 13.77
C GLU A 137 1.16 28.19 13.72
N GLY A 138 0.51 28.44 12.57
CA GLY A 138 -0.92 28.16 12.37
C GLY A 138 -1.23 26.71 11.99
N THR A 139 -0.23 25.85 11.87
CA THR A 139 -0.43 24.45 11.45
C THR A 139 -1.15 23.65 12.52
N ARG A 140 -2.30 23.07 12.17
CA ARG A 140 -3.05 22.17 13.06
C ARG A 140 -2.47 20.77 12.99
N LEU A 141 -2.45 20.07 14.13
CA LEU A 141 -1.96 18.68 14.23
C LEU A 141 -0.55 18.50 13.62
N ARG A 142 0.34 19.49 13.80
CA ARG A 142 1.67 19.53 13.19
C ARG A 142 2.44 18.21 13.32
N TRP A 143 2.32 17.54 14.46
CA TRP A 143 3.01 16.28 14.75
C TRP A 143 2.52 15.09 13.89
N LEU A 144 1.37 15.20 13.23
CA LEU A 144 0.89 14.23 12.22
C LEU A 144 1.33 14.58 10.79
N GLY A 145 1.90 15.76 10.57
CA GLY A 145 2.44 16.16 9.27
C GLY A 145 3.75 15.45 8.91
N ASP A 146 4.31 15.84 7.77
CA ASP A 146 5.60 15.36 7.27
C ASP A 146 6.76 16.02 8.03
N VAL A 147 6.88 15.70 9.30
CA VAL A 147 7.86 16.27 10.23
C VAL A 147 8.91 15.25 10.71
N LEU A 148 8.80 14.02 10.26
CA LEU A 148 9.72 12.93 10.62
C LEU A 148 10.73 12.69 9.49
N ALA A 149 12.00 12.48 9.84
CA ALA A 149 13.04 12.03 8.92
C ALA A 149 12.91 10.52 8.73
N LEU A 150 12.23 10.08 7.67
CA LEU A 150 12.04 8.66 7.39
C LEU A 150 13.16 8.12 6.51
N PRO A 151 13.72 6.93 6.83
CA PRO A 151 14.81 6.35 6.06
C PRO A 151 14.35 5.97 4.65
N MET A 152 15.23 6.14 3.69
CA MET A 152 15.06 5.66 2.32
C MET A 152 15.96 4.45 2.08
N VAL A 153 15.42 3.44 1.43
CA VAL A 153 16.14 2.19 1.11
C VAL A 153 16.99 2.35 -0.14
N VAL A 154 16.51 3.12 -1.11
CA VAL A 154 17.28 3.38 -2.34
C VAL A 154 18.23 4.54 -2.10
N PRO A 155 19.56 4.36 -2.33
CA PRO A 155 20.55 5.40 -2.14
C PRO A 155 20.23 6.60 -3.05
N ARG A 156 19.88 7.71 -2.42
CA ARG A 156 19.85 9.05 -3.02
C ARG A 156 20.85 9.92 -2.26
N PRO A 157 21.13 11.17 -2.69
CA PRO A 157 22.18 11.99 -2.04
C PRO A 157 22.05 12.10 -0.52
N LYS A 158 20.83 11.89 0.00
CA LYS A 158 20.57 11.84 1.45
C LYS A 158 19.61 10.68 1.75
N PHE A 159 19.91 9.93 2.80
CA PHE A 159 19.26 8.66 3.16
C PHE A 159 17.88 8.81 3.84
N PHE A 160 17.27 9.97 3.81
CA PHE A 160 15.95 10.19 4.42
C PHE A 160 15.08 11.14 3.59
N CYS A 161 13.77 11.09 3.83
CA CYS A 161 12.78 12.02 3.28
C CYS A 161 11.83 12.47 4.39
N PRO A 162 11.22 13.67 4.26
CA PRO A 162 10.10 14.03 5.11
C PRO A 162 8.98 13.01 4.99
N GLY A 163 8.34 12.71 6.08
CA GLY A 163 7.18 11.84 6.12
C GLY A 163 6.47 11.91 7.46
N SER A 164 5.31 11.28 7.54
CA SER A 164 4.38 11.33 8.65
C SER A 164 4.31 10.03 9.44
N VAL A 165 3.70 10.09 10.62
CA VAL A 165 3.31 8.88 11.38
C VAL A 165 2.36 8.02 10.55
N GLY A 166 1.44 8.65 9.79
CA GLY A 166 0.54 7.94 8.89
C GLY A 166 1.28 7.13 7.83
N ASP A 167 2.36 7.67 7.25
CA ASP A 167 3.18 6.98 6.25
C ASP A 167 3.89 5.76 6.82
N ILE A 168 4.33 5.83 8.08
CA ILE A 168 4.92 4.67 8.79
C ILE A 168 3.88 3.56 8.88
N LEU A 169 2.66 3.86 9.31
CA LEU A 169 1.59 2.87 9.45
C LEU A 169 1.17 2.27 8.10
N VAL A 170 1.01 3.12 7.07
CA VAL A 170 0.73 2.66 5.70
C VAL A 170 1.84 1.72 5.22
N THR A 171 3.09 2.10 5.43
CA THR A 171 4.25 1.30 5.01
C THR A 171 4.28 -0.06 5.72
N LEU A 172 4.14 -0.07 7.05
CA LEU A 172 4.11 -1.31 7.84
C LEU A 172 2.94 -2.22 7.44
N GLY A 173 1.76 -1.65 7.23
CA GLY A 173 0.59 -2.39 6.80
C GLY A 173 0.75 -2.98 5.40
N ALA A 174 1.31 -2.21 4.46
CA ALA A 174 1.60 -2.67 3.11
C ALA A 174 2.67 -3.76 3.09
N CYS A 175 3.73 -3.62 3.91
CA CYS A 175 4.75 -4.65 4.08
C CYS A 175 4.14 -5.96 4.60
N TRP A 176 3.28 -5.86 5.62
CA TRP A 176 2.57 -7.03 6.15
C TRP A 176 1.68 -7.68 5.10
N LEU A 177 0.90 -6.91 4.35
CA LEU A 177 0.07 -7.41 3.25
C LEU A 177 0.91 -8.18 2.21
N ILE A 178 2.02 -7.58 1.77
CA ILE A 178 2.92 -8.18 0.77
C ILE A 178 3.52 -9.49 1.30
N LEU A 179 4.10 -9.50 2.50
CA LEU A 179 4.71 -10.69 3.10
C LEU A 179 3.70 -11.82 3.30
N SER A 180 2.50 -11.48 3.76
CA SER A 180 1.40 -12.44 3.92
C SER A 180 0.94 -12.99 2.57
N GLY A 181 0.80 -12.14 1.55
CA GLY A 181 0.42 -12.53 0.20
C GLY A 181 1.46 -13.43 -0.47
N MET A 182 2.75 -13.22 -0.19
CA MET A 182 3.85 -14.09 -0.65
C MET A 182 3.91 -15.42 0.09
N GLY A 183 3.21 -15.56 1.22
CA GLY A 183 3.28 -16.74 2.09
C GLY A 183 4.60 -16.84 2.87
N ALA A 184 5.30 -15.72 3.09
CA ALA A 184 6.61 -15.68 3.70
C ALA A 184 6.64 -16.20 5.15
N PHE A 185 5.53 -16.18 5.87
CA PHE A 185 5.44 -16.66 7.25
C PHE A 185 4.55 -17.89 7.43
N GLY A 186 4.24 -18.62 6.37
CA GLY A 186 3.31 -19.75 6.45
C GLY A 186 1.85 -19.37 6.73
N LEU A 187 1.57 -18.10 6.93
CA LEU A 187 0.23 -17.57 7.26
C LEU A 187 -0.75 -17.60 6.06
N GLY A 188 -0.24 -17.95 4.88
CA GLY A 188 -1.03 -18.06 3.64
C GLY A 188 -1.36 -19.50 3.24
N ALA A 189 -1.06 -20.50 4.04
CA ALA A 189 -1.33 -21.90 3.74
C ALA A 189 -2.73 -22.33 4.24
N ALA A 190 -3.77 -21.56 3.92
CA ALA A 190 -5.13 -21.99 4.13
C ALA A 190 -5.75 -22.36 2.77
N ARG A 191 -5.86 -23.67 2.56
CA ARG A 191 -6.67 -24.37 1.54
C ARG A 191 -6.13 -24.35 0.11
N GLY A 192 -5.07 -25.19 -0.11
CA GLY A 192 -4.99 -25.92 -1.36
C GLY A 192 -6.21 -26.85 -1.48
N PRO A 193 -6.67 -27.20 -2.68
CA PRO A 193 -7.69 -28.23 -2.86
C PRO A 193 -7.22 -29.49 -2.15
N VAL A 194 -8.09 -30.10 -1.37
CA VAL A 194 -7.91 -31.45 -0.89
C VAL A 194 -7.88 -32.32 -2.15
N GLU A 195 -6.70 -32.76 -2.53
CA GLU A 195 -6.51 -33.80 -3.53
C GLU A 195 -7.08 -35.07 -2.88
N ASN A 196 -8.29 -35.43 -3.29
CA ASN A 196 -8.88 -36.69 -2.93
C ASN A 196 -8.04 -37.78 -3.61
N ASP A 197 -7.14 -38.38 -2.85
CA ASP A 197 -6.55 -39.65 -3.19
C ASP A 197 -7.62 -40.74 -3.09
N ASP A 198 -8.57 -40.75 -4.01
CA ASP A 198 -9.36 -41.92 -4.32
C ASP A 198 -8.51 -42.86 -5.15
N ALA A 199 -7.50 -43.45 -4.49
CA ALA A 199 -6.82 -44.64 -4.99
C ALA A 199 -7.77 -45.79 -4.82
N GLY A 200 -8.60 -45.99 -5.83
CA GLY A 200 -9.42 -47.20 -5.97
C GLY A 200 -8.55 -48.43 -5.96
N GLY A 201 -8.61 -49.17 -4.88
CA GLY A 201 -8.06 -50.50 -4.77
C GLY A 201 -8.80 -51.42 -5.71
N THR A 202 -8.17 -51.83 -6.78
CA THR A 202 -8.58 -52.98 -7.57
C THR A 202 -8.08 -54.24 -6.87
N SER A 203 -8.94 -54.86 -6.09
CA SER A 203 -8.73 -56.23 -5.62
C SER A 203 -8.90 -57.21 -6.79
N GLY A 204 -7.81 -57.83 -7.22
CA GLY A 204 -7.82 -58.94 -8.11
C GLY A 204 -8.47 -60.17 -7.45
N THR A 205 -9.52 -60.66 -8.09
CA THR A 205 -10.04 -62.01 -7.77
C THR A 205 -9.42 -63.02 -8.71
N MET A 206 -8.69 -63.88 -8.10
CA MET A 206 -8.14 -65.14 -8.63
C MET A 206 -9.29 -66.06 -9.01
N GLY A 207 -9.43 -66.40 -10.26
CA GLY A 207 -10.35 -67.43 -10.73
C GLY A 207 -9.64 -68.80 -10.79
N THR A 208 -10.14 -69.72 -10.03
CA THR A 208 -9.70 -71.08 -9.97
C THR A 208 -10.27 -71.92 -11.12
N ASN A 209 -9.44 -72.83 -11.59
CA ASN A 209 -9.69 -73.95 -12.48
C ASN A 209 -10.97 -74.71 -12.20
N GLY A 210 -11.62 -75.17 -13.24
CA GLY A 210 -12.58 -76.26 -13.19
C GLY A 210 -12.58 -77.02 -14.51
N THR A 211 -11.89 -78.13 -14.48
CA THR A 211 -11.89 -79.25 -15.46
C THR A 211 -13.25 -79.94 -15.51
N GLY A 212 -13.60 -80.52 -16.63
CA GLY A 212 -14.64 -81.58 -16.70
C GLY A 212 -15.25 -81.72 -18.07
N ASN A 213 -14.73 -82.55 -18.80
CA ASN A 213 -15.06 -83.80 -19.53
C ASN A 213 -16.54 -84.02 -19.85
N GLY A 214 -16.79 -84.52 -21.10
CA GLY A 214 -17.68 -85.62 -21.29
C GLY A 214 -18.77 -85.47 -22.34
N THR A 215 -18.51 -86.13 -23.41
CA THR A 215 -19.37 -86.77 -24.46
C THR A 215 -20.05 -85.87 -25.46
#